data_500dcb2fe7a358495d6af6cebca1a301
#
_entry.id   500dcb2fe7a358495d6af6cebca1a301
#
_cell.length_a   1.000
_cell.length_b   1.000
_cell.length_c   1.000
_cell.angle_alpha   90.00
_cell.angle_beta   90.00
_cell.angle_gamma   90.00
#
_symmetry.space_group_name_H-M   'P 1'
#
loop_
_entity.id
_entity.type
_entity.pdbx_description
1 polymer ?
#
loop_
_entity_poly.entity_id
_entity_poly.type
_entity_poly.pdbx_seq_one_letter_code
_entity_poly.pdbx_strand_id
1 'polypeptide(L)'
;MNVSSRETTHTVSHFILLGFPSHPRMQLLYFGLFSVAYTLTLMGNTAIVCAVRWDRRLHTPMYILLGNFSLLEICYVTTTVPNMLANFLSTSKSISFVSCFAQFYFFFSFGCDEGFYLCIMAFDRYLAICRPLHYPRIMTKQLCTGLIVFGWSCGFILFLTPVILISQLPYCGPNVINHFVCDPVPLMMLSCSEDTTTQFIYSTFNAVFMIGPFLFILCSYALVILAVLRMPSAASKRKAFSTCASHLAVVILFFGSVMVMYVSPGSEHPVEMQKLVTLFYSVITPLCNPLIYSLRNKEMKTALRKVCGTEGRVNKIQMRAKFHISNATYLNKT
;
A
#
# COMPACT_ATOMS: atom_id res chain seq x y z
N MET A 1 -6.44 8.30 -60.03
CA MET A 1 -7.53 8.13 -59.07
C MET A 1 -6.91 7.76 -57.76
N ASN A 2 -6.64 8.77 -56.92
CA ASN A 2 -6.14 8.56 -55.54
C ASN A 2 -7.35 8.32 -54.67
N VAL A 3 -7.54 7.07 -54.25
CA VAL A 3 -8.45 6.71 -53.20
C VAL A 3 -7.72 7.00 -51.86
N SER A 4 -7.95 8.18 -51.34
CA SER A 4 -7.59 8.54 -49.97
C SER A 4 -8.45 7.66 -49.05
N SER A 5 -7.90 6.57 -48.56
CA SER A 5 -8.45 5.82 -47.43
C SER A 5 -8.38 6.73 -46.21
N ARG A 6 -9.49 7.43 -45.91
CA ARG A 6 -9.73 7.99 -44.59
C ARG A 6 -9.78 6.81 -43.61
N GLU A 7 -8.67 6.53 -42.97
CA GLU A 7 -8.68 5.77 -41.71
C GLU A 7 -9.57 6.56 -40.73
N THR A 8 -10.76 6.05 -40.53
CA THR A 8 -11.62 6.49 -39.43
C THR A 8 -10.91 6.06 -38.14
N THR A 9 -10.19 6.98 -37.55
CA THR A 9 -9.68 6.82 -36.20
C THR A 9 -10.87 6.63 -35.26
N HIS A 10 -11.27 5.40 -35.04
CA HIS A 10 -12.22 5.07 -33.99
C HIS A 10 -11.58 5.37 -32.65
N THR A 11 -11.92 6.52 -32.08
CA THR A 11 -11.49 6.85 -30.71
C THR A 11 -12.13 5.86 -29.76
N VAL A 12 -11.30 5.07 -29.07
CA VAL A 12 -11.77 4.11 -28.07
C VAL A 12 -12.44 4.88 -26.93
N SER A 13 -13.74 4.67 -26.75
CA SER A 13 -14.53 5.33 -25.70
C SER A 13 -14.54 4.56 -24.37
N HIS A 14 -14.28 3.26 -24.44
CA HIS A 14 -14.27 2.37 -23.26
C HIS A 14 -13.35 1.16 -23.48
N PHE A 15 -12.86 0.60 -22.37
CA PHE A 15 -12.08 -0.64 -22.33
C PHE A 15 -12.89 -1.75 -21.65
N ILE A 16 -12.53 -3.01 -21.90
CA ILE A 16 -13.07 -4.18 -21.24
C ILE A 16 -11.99 -4.78 -20.37
N LEU A 17 -12.19 -4.80 -19.04
CA LEU A 17 -11.27 -5.41 -18.10
C LEU A 17 -11.64 -6.88 -17.90
N LEU A 18 -10.89 -7.82 -18.46
CA LEU A 18 -11.20 -9.26 -18.33
C LEU A 18 -11.14 -9.75 -16.88
N GLY A 19 -10.27 -9.18 -16.09
CA GLY A 19 -10.05 -9.58 -14.69
C GLY A 19 -9.53 -11.01 -14.60
N PHE A 20 -10.08 -11.76 -13.66
CA PHE A 20 -9.79 -13.19 -13.48
C PHE A 20 -10.77 -14.02 -14.32
N PRO A 21 -10.28 -14.77 -15.33
CA PRO A 21 -11.14 -15.66 -16.10
C PRO A 21 -11.59 -16.81 -15.20
N SER A 22 -12.89 -16.95 -15.02
CA SER A 22 -13.42 -18.00 -14.15
C SER A 22 -14.91 -18.28 -14.41
N HIS A 23 -15.34 -19.49 -14.05
CA HIS A 23 -16.75 -19.85 -14.05
C HIS A 23 -17.55 -18.93 -13.09
N PRO A 24 -18.86 -18.71 -13.35
CA PRO A 24 -19.70 -17.83 -12.52
C PRO A 24 -19.67 -18.16 -11.02
N ARG A 25 -19.57 -19.45 -10.66
CA ARG A 25 -19.44 -19.88 -9.25
C ARG A 25 -18.13 -19.37 -8.61
N MET A 26 -17.03 -19.39 -9.37
CA MET A 26 -15.73 -18.90 -8.90
C MET A 26 -15.71 -17.36 -8.80
N GLN A 27 -16.42 -16.67 -9.71
CA GLN A 27 -16.57 -15.20 -9.63
C GLN A 27 -17.28 -14.78 -8.34
N LEU A 28 -18.32 -15.51 -7.94
CA LEU A 28 -19.02 -15.25 -6.68
C LEU A 28 -18.14 -15.54 -5.45
N LEU A 29 -17.32 -16.61 -5.50
CA LEU A 29 -16.34 -16.89 -4.46
C LEU A 29 -15.29 -15.78 -4.35
N TYR A 30 -14.74 -15.32 -5.47
CA TYR A 30 -13.79 -14.21 -5.50
C TYR A 30 -14.42 -12.91 -5.00
N PHE A 31 -15.66 -12.62 -5.40
CA PHE A 31 -16.42 -11.49 -4.86
C PHE A 31 -16.48 -11.52 -3.33
N GLY A 32 -16.87 -12.66 -2.75
CA GLY A 32 -16.92 -12.84 -1.30
C GLY A 32 -15.56 -12.68 -0.63
N LEU A 33 -14.52 -13.32 -1.16
CA LEU A 33 -13.16 -13.27 -0.63
C LEU A 33 -12.60 -11.84 -0.64
N PHE A 34 -12.69 -11.15 -1.79
CA PHE A 34 -12.16 -9.79 -1.92
C PHE A 34 -13.00 -8.75 -1.16
N SER A 35 -14.33 -8.97 -1.01
CA SER A 35 -15.17 -8.13 -0.17
C SER A 35 -14.75 -8.21 1.31
N VAL A 36 -14.45 -9.42 1.80
CA VAL A 36 -13.94 -9.62 3.17
C VAL A 36 -12.57 -8.97 3.32
N ALA A 37 -11.64 -9.22 2.38
CA ALA A 37 -10.29 -8.63 2.42
C ALA A 37 -10.36 -7.10 2.41
N TYR A 38 -11.17 -6.49 1.55
CA TYR A 38 -11.36 -5.04 1.48
C TYR A 38 -11.92 -4.48 2.78
N THR A 39 -12.97 -5.09 3.32
CA THR A 39 -13.56 -4.67 4.60
C THR A 39 -12.55 -4.73 5.75
N LEU A 40 -11.78 -5.82 5.85
CA LEU A 40 -10.74 -5.96 6.87
C LEU A 40 -9.62 -4.93 6.69
N THR A 41 -9.23 -4.62 5.45
CA THR A 41 -8.25 -3.56 5.16
C THR A 41 -8.75 -2.21 5.62
N LEU A 42 -9.97 -1.83 5.27
CA LEU A 42 -10.57 -0.57 5.70
C LEU A 42 -10.69 -0.49 7.22
N MET A 43 -11.20 -1.53 7.86
CA MET A 43 -11.35 -1.56 9.32
C MET A 43 -10.01 -1.48 10.05
N GLY A 44 -9.02 -2.24 9.61
CA GLY A 44 -7.70 -2.27 10.24
C GLY A 44 -6.96 -0.93 10.13
N ASN A 45 -6.92 -0.35 8.93
CA ASN A 45 -6.27 0.94 8.71
C ASN A 45 -7.03 2.09 9.39
N THR A 46 -8.36 2.10 9.33
CA THR A 46 -9.18 3.09 10.06
C THR A 46 -8.96 3.01 11.57
N ALA A 47 -8.85 1.79 12.13
CA ALA A 47 -8.58 1.62 13.54
C ALA A 47 -7.21 2.21 13.95
N ILE A 48 -6.17 2.08 13.11
CA ILE A 48 -4.86 2.73 13.34
C ILE A 48 -4.99 4.24 13.30
N VAL A 49 -5.65 4.80 12.28
CA VAL A 49 -5.88 6.26 12.15
C VAL A 49 -6.60 6.80 13.39
N CYS A 50 -7.66 6.13 13.84
CA CYS A 50 -8.40 6.49 15.04
C CYS A 50 -7.54 6.36 16.30
N ALA A 51 -6.76 5.29 16.45
CA ALA A 51 -5.88 5.10 17.60
C ALA A 51 -4.85 6.23 17.70
N VAL A 52 -4.21 6.58 16.59
CA VAL A 52 -3.22 7.68 16.53
C VAL A 52 -3.88 9.04 16.81
N ARG A 53 -5.11 9.25 16.35
CA ARG A 53 -5.83 10.52 16.55
C ARG A 53 -6.26 10.74 17.99
N TRP A 54 -6.71 9.68 18.68
CA TRP A 54 -7.35 9.79 20.00
C TRP A 54 -6.41 9.50 21.17
N ASP A 55 -5.39 8.65 21.02
CA ASP A 55 -4.46 8.35 22.11
C ASP A 55 -3.22 9.26 22.06
N ARG A 56 -3.16 10.25 22.97
CA ARG A 56 -2.04 11.21 23.05
C ARG A 56 -0.66 10.57 23.18
N ARG A 57 -0.57 9.33 23.68
CA ARG A 57 0.71 8.58 23.77
C ARG A 57 1.26 8.22 22.40
N LEU A 58 0.40 8.17 21.37
CA LEU A 58 0.76 7.91 19.99
C LEU A 58 1.05 9.19 19.18
N HIS A 59 1.13 10.37 19.83
CA HIS A 59 1.48 11.63 19.15
C HIS A 59 3.00 11.81 18.99
N THR A 60 3.72 10.74 18.63
CA THR A 60 5.15 10.82 18.26
C THR A 60 5.28 10.78 16.73
N PRO A 61 6.39 11.29 16.16
CA PRO A 61 6.59 11.31 14.70
C PRO A 61 6.31 9.95 14.04
N MET A 62 6.84 8.88 14.60
CA MET A 62 6.63 7.51 14.10
C MET A 62 5.16 7.14 13.95
N TYR A 63 4.34 7.39 14.98
CA TYR A 63 2.92 7.00 14.93
C TYR A 63 2.11 7.94 14.05
N ILE A 64 2.47 9.22 13.99
CA ILE A 64 1.85 10.18 13.08
C ILE A 64 2.10 9.75 11.61
N LEU A 65 3.34 9.37 11.29
CA LEU A 65 3.68 8.81 9.98
C LEU A 65 2.89 7.53 9.69
N LEU A 66 2.80 6.62 10.67
CA LEU A 66 2.04 5.38 10.52
C LEU A 66 0.54 5.63 10.32
N GLY A 67 -0.06 6.59 11.02
CA GLY A 67 -1.46 6.96 10.82
C GLY A 67 -1.73 7.53 9.42
N ASN A 68 -0.83 8.36 8.91
CA ASN A 68 -0.92 8.88 7.54
C ASN A 68 -0.69 7.78 6.49
N PHE A 69 0.24 6.87 6.73
CA PHE A 69 0.45 5.69 5.89
C PHE A 69 -0.81 4.81 5.83
N SER A 70 -1.47 4.58 6.96
CA SER A 70 -2.74 3.84 7.00
C SER A 70 -3.86 4.56 6.25
N LEU A 71 -3.90 5.89 6.24
CA LEU A 71 -4.84 6.67 5.44
C LEU A 71 -4.55 6.51 3.94
N LEU A 72 -3.28 6.54 3.56
CA LEU A 72 -2.83 6.28 2.19
C LEU A 72 -3.27 4.89 1.70
N GLU A 73 -3.12 3.86 2.53
CA GLU A 73 -3.55 2.49 2.23
C GLU A 73 -5.07 2.39 1.97
N ILE A 74 -5.89 3.11 2.75
CA ILE A 74 -7.33 3.18 2.51
C ILE A 74 -7.61 3.79 1.13
N CYS A 75 -6.96 4.89 0.78
CA CYS A 75 -7.11 5.53 -0.52
C CYS A 75 -6.64 4.59 -1.64
N TYR A 76 -5.47 3.98 -1.46
CA TYR A 76 -4.86 3.09 -2.45
C TYR A 76 -5.75 1.90 -2.81
N VAL A 77 -6.17 1.12 -1.82
CA VAL A 77 -7.02 -0.06 -2.06
C VAL A 77 -8.39 0.32 -2.63
N THR A 78 -8.89 1.52 -2.31
CA THR A 78 -10.20 2.01 -2.78
C THR A 78 -10.18 2.42 -4.27
N THR A 79 -9.01 2.66 -4.87
CA THR A 79 -8.91 2.93 -6.31
C THR A 79 -9.19 1.71 -7.18
N THR A 80 -9.00 0.52 -6.66
CA THR A 80 -9.01 -0.72 -7.45
C THR A 80 -10.12 -1.69 -7.04
N VAL A 81 -10.23 -1.99 -5.75
CA VAL A 81 -11.08 -3.10 -5.28
C VAL A 81 -12.56 -2.88 -5.55
N PRO A 82 -13.17 -1.68 -5.39
CA PRO A 82 -14.58 -1.50 -5.70
C PRO A 82 -14.93 -1.80 -7.16
N ASN A 83 -14.10 -1.36 -8.10
CA ASN A 83 -14.29 -1.66 -9.53
C ASN A 83 -14.09 -3.16 -9.83
N MET A 84 -13.09 -3.79 -9.21
CA MET A 84 -12.86 -5.23 -9.34
C MET A 84 -14.06 -6.04 -8.81
N LEU A 85 -14.63 -5.64 -7.67
CA LEU A 85 -15.83 -6.28 -7.09
C LEU A 85 -17.04 -6.11 -8.02
N ALA A 86 -17.27 -4.91 -8.57
CA ALA A 86 -18.33 -4.67 -9.52
C ALA A 86 -18.19 -5.56 -10.76
N ASN A 87 -16.97 -5.74 -11.26
CA ASN A 87 -16.68 -6.58 -12.43
C ASN A 87 -16.91 -8.08 -12.19
N PHE A 88 -16.81 -8.59 -10.96
CA PHE A 88 -17.18 -9.98 -10.65
C PHE A 88 -18.68 -10.24 -10.80
N LEU A 89 -19.51 -9.22 -10.59
CA LEU A 89 -20.96 -9.30 -10.69
C LEU A 89 -21.50 -8.86 -12.06
N SER A 90 -20.66 -8.20 -12.88
CA SER A 90 -21.05 -7.66 -14.17
C SER A 90 -20.75 -8.61 -15.32
N THR A 91 -21.64 -8.62 -16.32
CA THR A 91 -21.45 -9.34 -17.59
C THR A 91 -20.63 -8.53 -18.58
N SER A 92 -20.69 -7.19 -18.54
CA SER A 92 -20.04 -6.31 -19.54
C SER A 92 -18.58 -5.99 -19.21
N LYS A 93 -18.19 -5.96 -17.93
CA LYS A 93 -16.83 -5.65 -17.44
C LYS A 93 -16.20 -4.39 -18.08
N SER A 94 -17.06 -3.44 -18.48
CA SER A 94 -16.67 -2.25 -19.22
C SER A 94 -16.28 -1.12 -18.26
N ILE A 95 -15.22 -0.38 -18.63
CA ILE A 95 -14.79 0.85 -17.97
C ILE A 95 -14.63 1.95 -19.04
N SER A 96 -15.12 3.16 -18.77
CA SER A 96 -14.92 4.27 -19.71
C SER A 96 -13.45 4.66 -19.82
N PHE A 97 -13.04 5.24 -20.96
CA PHE A 97 -11.68 5.74 -21.18
C PHE A 97 -11.23 6.65 -20.02
N VAL A 98 -12.05 7.64 -19.67
CA VAL A 98 -11.74 8.59 -18.59
C VAL A 98 -11.59 7.88 -17.24
N SER A 99 -12.50 6.95 -16.90
CA SER A 99 -12.44 6.21 -15.65
C SER A 99 -11.22 5.27 -15.56
N CYS A 100 -10.81 4.70 -16.70
CA CYS A 100 -9.61 3.86 -16.79
C CYS A 100 -8.35 4.69 -16.52
N PHE A 101 -8.19 5.82 -17.17
CA PHE A 101 -7.04 6.71 -16.94
C PHE A 101 -7.07 7.39 -15.57
N ALA A 102 -8.24 7.69 -15.02
CA ALA A 102 -8.37 8.13 -13.64
C ALA A 102 -7.93 7.05 -12.66
N GLN A 103 -8.36 5.80 -12.87
CA GLN A 103 -7.90 4.65 -12.07
C GLN A 103 -6.38 4.47 -12.18
N PHE A 104 -5.81 4.51 -13.38
CA PHE A 104 -4.37 4.46 -13.62
C PHE A 104 -3.66 5.57 -12.83
N TYR A 105 -4.10 6.82 -12.96
CA TYR A 105 -3.49 7.96 -12.27
C TYR A 105 -3.48 7.80 -10.75
N PHE A 106 -4.64 7.60 -10.14
CA PHE A 106 -4.75 7.50 -8.68
C PHE A 106 -4.05 6.26 -8.14
N PHE A 107 -4.19 5.12 -8.81
CA PHE A 107 -3.58 3.87 -8.37
C PHE A 107 -2.05 3.96 -8.32
N PHE A 108 -1.42 4.42 -9.39
CA PHE A 108 0.03 4.51 -9.44
C PHE A 108 0.58 5.70 -8.65
N SER A 109 -0.17 6.80 -8.52
CA SER A 109 0.20 7.91 -7.65
C SER A 109 0.26 7.47 -6.19
N PHE A 110 -0.77 6.80 -5.69
CA PHE A 110 -0.76 6.27 -4.31
C PHE A 110 0.29 5.17 -4.12
N GLY A 111 0.53 4.32 -5.11
CA GLY A 111 1.61 3.32 -5.05
C GLY A 111 3.00 3.96 -4.97
N CYS A 112 3.22 5.05 -5.69
CA CYS A 112 4.46 5.84 -5.59
C CYS A 112 4.60 6.50 -4.21
N ASP A 113 3.53 7.12 -3.73
CA ASP A 113 3.49 7.72 -2.39
C ASP A 113 3.75 6.69 -1.29
N GLU A 114 3.27 5.44 -1.43
CA GLU A 114 3.58 4.32 -0.54
C GLU A 114 5.09 4.08 -0.45
N GLY A 115 5.77 4.02 -1.60
CA GLY A 115 7.23 3.89 -1.67
C GLY A 115 7.97 5.02 -0.94
N PHE A 116 7.53 6.27 -1.12
CA PHE A 116 8.10 7.42 -0.40
C PHE A 116 7.83 7.39 1.10
N TYR A 117 6.63 6.99 1.52
CA TYR A 117 6.32 6.82 2.94
C TYR A 117 7.21 5.76 3.60
N LEU A 118 7.48 4.65 2.91
CA LEU A 118 8.41 3.65 3.41
C LEU A 118 9.83 4.20 3.55
N CYS A 119 10.30 5.09 2.64
CA CYS A 119 11.57 5.80 2.79
C CYS A 119 11.57 6.73 4.01
N ILE A 120 10.51 7.52 4.19
CA ILE A 120 10.37 8.44 5.33
C ILE A 120 10.39 7.66 6.65
N MET A 121 9.69 6.53 6.70
CA MET A 121 9.68 5.65 7.88
C MET A 121 11.04 4.98 8.12
N ALA A 122 11.79 4.61 7.08
CA ALA A 122 13.16 4.11 7.20
C ALA A 122 14.11 5.18 7.74
N PHE A 123 13.97 6.43 7.29
CA PHE A 123 14.73 7.58 7.79
C PHE A 123 14.41 7.85 9.27
N ASP A 124 13.14 7.84 9.66
CA ASP A 124 12.72 7.95 11.06
C ASP A 124 13.38 6.87 11.94
N ARG A 125 13.38 5.61 11.48
CA ARG A 125 14.04 4.51 12.19
C ARG A 125 15.55 4.72 12.30
N TYR A 126 16.21 5.13 11.22
CA TYR A 126 17.64 5.44 11.21
C TYR A 126 17.97 6.52 12.27
N LEU A 127 17.26 7.61 12.27
CA LEU A 127 17.49 8.69 13.26
C LEU A 127 17.24 8.22 14.69
N ALA A 128 16.16 7.50 14.94
CA ALA A 128 15.80 7.04 16.29
C ALA A 128 16.82 6.04 16.87
N ILE A 129 17.46 5.23 16.04
CA ILE A 129 18.38 4.17 16.46
C ILE A 129 19.84 4.62 16.37
N CYS A 130 20.25 5.26 15.27
CA CYS A 130 21.64 5.62 15.03
C CYS A 130 22.01 7.00 15.59
N ARG A 131 21.03 7.89 15.77
CA ARG A 131 21.23 9.27 16.24
C ARG A 131 20.25 9.66 17.36
N PRO A 132 20.11 8.86 18.45
CA PRO A 132 19.03 9.04 19.43
C PRO A 132 19.07 10.42 20.13
N LEU A 133 20.24 10.97 20.39
CA LEU A 133 20.39 12.29 21.03
C LEU A 133 19.96 13.45 20.10
N HIS A 134 20.05 13.27 18.79
CA HIS A 134 19.67 14.28 17.80
C HIS A 134 18.23 14.10 17.32
N TYR A 135 17.63 12.93 17.55
CA TYR A 135 16.30 12.59 17.07
C TYR A 135 15.23 13.65 17.44
N PRO A 136 15.09 14.10 18.70
CA PRO A 136 14.08 15.10 19.07
C PRO A 136 14.32 16.47 18.42
N ARG A 137 15.58 16.79 18.12
CA ARG A 137 15.95 18.06 17.48
C ARG A 137 15.72 18.03 15.97
N ILE A 138 15.90 16.89 15.32
CA ILE A 138 15.73 16.74 13.86
C ILE A 138 14.26 16.47 13.52
N MET A 139 13.64 15.49 14.16
CA MET A 139 12.24 15.11 13.90
C MET A 139 11.26 16.06 14.61
N THR A 140 11.34 17.33 14.25
CA THR A 140 10.40 18.36 14.71
C THR A 140 9.02 18.16 14.10
N LYS A 141 7.99 18.80 14.68
CA LYS A 141 6.64 18.79 14.11
C LYS A 141 6.61 19.36 12.69
N GLN A 142 7.37 20.43 12.43
CA GLN A 142 7.46 21.06 11.12
C GLN A 142 8.04 20.08 10.08
N LEU A 143 9.17 19.43 10.40
CA LEU A 143 9.77 18.45 9.50
C LEU A 143 8.81 17.28 9.25
N CYS A 144 8.18 16.74 10.31
CA CYS A 144 7.22 15.65 10.17
C CYS A 144 6.05 16.04 9.25
N THR A 145 5.47 17.24 9.44
CA THR A 145 4.42 17.75 8.56
C THR A 145 4.91 17.93 7.12
N GLY A 146 6.11 18.49 6.93
CA GLY A 146 6.72 18.65 5.61
C GLY A 146 6.93 17.31 4.89
N LEU A 147 7.43 16.30 5.61
CA LEU A 147 7.59 14.95 5.08
C LEU A 147 6.25 14.28 4.72
N ILE A 148 5.20 14.52 5.50
CA ILE A 148 3.85 14.03 5.21
C ILE A 148 3.33 14.69 3.93
N VAL A 149 3.40 16.02 3.82
CA VAL A 149 2.95 16.76 2.62
C VAL A 149 3.75 16.31 1.40
N PHE A 150 5.07 16.16 1.53
CA PHE A 150 5.92 15.64 0.47
C PHE A 150 5.47 14.24 0.04
N GLY A 151 5.30 13.31 0.99
CA GLY A 151 4.88 11.94 0.71
C GLY A 151 3.50 11.83 0.05
N TRP A 152 2.57 12.77 0.31
CA TRP A 152 1.26 12.83 -0.35
C TRP A 152 1.27 13.52 -1.71
N SER A 153 2.32 14.29 -2.02
CA SER A 153 2.36 15.11 -3.23
C SER A 153 3.18 14.48 -4.35
N CYS A 154 4.19 13.70 -4.01
CA CYS A 154 5.18 13.21 -4.96
C CYS A 154 4.56 12.33 -6.04
N GLY A 155 3.78 11.33 -5.66
CA GLY A 155 3.17 10.41 -6.62
C GLY A 155 2.23 11.14 -7.57
N PHE A 156 1.41 12.07 -7.07
CA PHE A 156 0.48 12.83 -7.90
C PHE A 156 1.18 13.73 -8.92
N ILE A 157 2.27 14.39 -8.52
CA ILE A 157 3.03 15.24 -9.43
C ILE A 157 3.77 14.38 -10.47
N LEU A 158 4.39 13.30 -10.02
CA LEU A 158 5.24 12.46 -10.84
C LEU A 158 4.44 11.65 -11.87
N PHE A 159 3.32 11.03 -11.45
CA PHE A 159 2.52 10.20 -12.35
C PHE A 159 1.66 10.98 -13.35
N LEU A 160 1.56 12.30 -13.23
CA LEU A 160 0.86 13.12 -14.20
C LEU A 160 1.46 12.97 -15.61
N THR A 161 2.79 12.99 -15.73
CA THR A 161 3.48 12.85 -17.02
C THR A 161 3.23 11.50 -17.70
N PRO A 162 3.47 10.32 -17.07
CA PRO A 162 3.16 9.04 -17.68
C PRO A 162 1.70 8.89 -18.11
N VAL A 163 0.77 9.37 -17.29
CA VAL A 163 -0.66 9.27 -17.60
C VAL A 163 -1.03 10.10 -18.83
N ILE A 164 -0.52 11.35 -18.95
CA ILE A 164 -0.75 12.19 -20.09
C ILE A 164 -0.16 11.54 -21.36
N LEU A 165 1.09 11.11 -21.33
CA LEU A 165 1.76 10.50 -22.48
C LEU A 165 1.00 9.26 -22.98
N ILE A 166 0.65 8.34 -22.08
CA ILE A 166 -0.03 7.11 -22.44
C ILE A 166 -1.48 7.39 -22.88
N SER A 167 -2.17 8.40 -22.33
CA SER A 167 -3.52 8.76 -22.76
C SER A 167 -3.60 9.35 -24.15
N GLN A 168 -2.49 9.88 -24.66
CA GLN A 168 -2.41 10.47 -26.00
C GLN A 168 -2.04 9.45 -27.09
N LEU A 169 -1.73 8.19 -26.71
CA LEU A 169 -1.46 7.14 -27.68
C LEU A 169 -2.70 6.84 -28.54
N PRO A 170 -2.53 6.53 -29.83
CA PRO A 170 -3.63 6.13 -30.69
C PRO A 170 -4.07 4.70 -30.34
N TYR A 171 -5.28 4.55 -29.81
CA TYR A 171 -5.88 3.25 -29.50
C TYR A 171 -6.74 2.77 -30.65
N CYS A 172 -6.43 1.60 -31.22
CA CYS A 172 -7.20 0.96 -32.28
C CYS A 172 -7.26 -0.55 -32.05
N GLY A 173 -8.31 -1.18 -32.51
CA GLY A 173 -8.48 -2.63 -32.37
C GLY A 173 -9.29 -3.04 -31.15
N PRO A 174 -9.12 -4.26 -30.65
CA PRO A 174 -9.89 -4.76 -29.53
C PRO A 174 -9.48 -3.99 -28.28
N ASN A 175 -10.42 -3.26 -27.69
CA ASN A 175 -10.27 -2.49 -26.47
C ASN A 175 -10.31 -3.38 -25.21
N VAL A 176 -9.65 -4.54 -25.25
CA VAL A 176 -9.69 -5.56 -24.21
C VAL A 176 -8.38 -5.58 -23.44
N ILE A 177 -8.44 -5.28 -22.15
CA ILE A 177 -7.32 -5.32 -21.21
C ILE A 177 -7.41 -6.64 -20.43
N ASN A 178 -6.44 -7.53 -20.62
CA ASN A 178 -6.37 -8.79 -19.88
C ASN A 178 -5.76 -8.57 -18.48
N HIS A 179 -6.41 -7.68 -17.73
CA HIS A 179 -6.06 -7.34 -16.34
C HIS A 179 -7.32 -6.95 -15.57
N PHE A 180 -7.22 -6.86 -14.22
CA PHE A 180 -8.32 -6.39 -13.37
C PHE A 180 -8.23 -4.90 -13.02
N VAL A 181 -7.17 -4.23 -13.43
CA VAL A 181 -6.90 -2.80 -13.27
C VAL A 181 -6.39 -2.23 -14.59
N CYS A 182 -6.59 -0.94 -14.81
CA CYS A 182 -5.99 -0.22 -15.94
C CYS A 182 -4.49 -0.04 -15.70
N ASP A 183 -3.72 -1.04 -16.16
CA ASP A 183 -2.26 -1.06 -16.03
C ASP A 183 -1.62 -0.43 -17.28
N PRO A 184 -0.59 0.42 -17.15
CA PRO A 184 0.07 1.08 -18.25
C PRO A 184 0.71 0.13 -19.27
N VAL A 185 1.23 -1.04 -18.84
CA VAL A 185 1.86 -1.98 -19.77
C VAL A 185 0.84 -2.57 -20.75
N PRO A 186 -0.28 -3.18 -20.33
CA PRO A 186 -1.36 -3.56 -21.24
C PRO A 186 -1.92 -2.39 -22.06
N LEU A 187 -2.04 -1.18 -21.48
CA LEU A 187 -2.53 -0.01 -22.20
C LEU A 187 -1.59 0.35 -23.37
N MET A 188 -0.28 0.40 -23.16
CA MET A 188 0.69 0.66 -24.23
C MET A 188 0.67 -0.42 -25.31
N MET A 189 0.42 -1.68 -24.96
CA MET A 189 0.27 -2.78 -25.91
C MET A 189 -0.98 -2.67 -26.81
N LEU A 190 -2.01 -1.93 -26.39
CA LEU A 190 -3.22 -1.68 -27.18
C LEU A 190 -3.07 -0.48 -28.13
N SER A 191 -1.94 0.24 -28.07
CA SER A 191 -1.64 1.31 -29.00
C SER A 191 -1.35 0.74 -30.40
N CYS A 192 -1.81 1.45 -31.43
CA CYS A 192 -1.54 1.13 -32.84
C CYS A 192 -0.18 1.60 -33.31
N SER A 193 0.47 2.49 -32.58
CA SER A 193 1.81 2.94 -32.85
C SER A 193 2.78 2.33 -31.84
N GLU A 194 3.90 1.79 -32.35
CA GLU A 194 5.04 1.46 -31.49
C GLU A 194 5.75 2.76 -31.10
N ASP A 195 5.19 3.46 -30.10
CA ASP A 195 5.86 4.64 -29.54
C ASP A 195 6.94 4.20 -28.54
N THR A 196 8.11 3.89 -29.08
CA THR A 196 9.30 3.52 -28.32
C THR A 196 9.71 4.63 -27.36
N THR A 197 9.42 5.89 -27.66
CA THR A 197 9.74 7.03 -26.81
C THR A 197 8.93 7.02 -25.53
N THR A 198 7.62 6.86 -25.61
CA THR A 198 6.75 6.73 -24.42
C THR A 198 7.11 5.50 -23.60
N GLN A 199 7.40 4.36 -24.24
CA GLN A 199 7.83 3.16 -23.54
C GLN A 199 9.16 3.38 -22.79
N PHE A 200 10.13 4.03 -23.43
CA PHE A 200 11.43 4.33 -22.81
C PHE A 200 11.29 5.31 -21.64
N ILE A 201 10.51 6.39 -21.81
CA ILE A 201 10.25 7.36 -20.72
C ILE A 201 9.57 6.66 -19.54
N TYR A 202 8.55 5.85 -19.79
CA TYR A 202 7.83 5.13 -18.76
C TYR A 202 8.73 4.12 -18.02
N SER A 203 9.53 3.34 -18.76
CA SER A 203 10.45 2.35 -18.17
C SER A 203 11.54 3.01 -17.33
N THR A 204 12.14 4.10 -17.84
CA THR A 204 13.16 4.86 -17.13
C THR A 204 12.57 5.50 -15.86
N PHE A 205 11.38 6.06 -15.97
CA PHE A 205 10.65 6.63 -14.85
C PHE A 205 10.43 5.58 -13.73
N ASN A 206 9.89 4.41 -14.08
CA ASN A 206 9.69 3.34 -13.10
C ASN A 206 11.00 2.86 -12.48
N ALA A 207 12.05 2.68 -13.28
CA ALA A 207 13.36 2.25 -12.76
C ALA A 207 13.89 3.24 -11.72
N VAL A 208 13.86 4.53 -12.00
CA VAL A 208 14.34 5.58 -11.08
C VAL A 208 13.50 5.62 -9.80
N PHE A 209 12.17 5.64 -9.92
CA PHE A 209 11.28 5.79 -8.76
C PHE A 209 11.04 4.52 -7.98
N MET A 210 11.43 3.35 -8.48
CA MET A 210 11.42 2.09 -7.74
C MET A 210 12.79 1.76 -7.15
N ILE A 211 13.85 1.84 -7.93
CA ILE A 211 15.21 1.49 -7.48
C ILE A 211 15.75 2.52 -6.48
N GLY A 212 15.55 3.81 -6.73
CA GLY A 212 16.05 4.89 -5.86
C GLY A 212 15.57 4.77 -4.41
N PRO A 213 14.25 4.78 -4.15
CA PRO A 213 13.69 4.56 -2.82
C PRO A 213 14.13 3.25 -2.17
N PHE A 214 14.15 2.16 -2.93
CA PHE A 214 14.57 0.85 -2.42
C PHE A 214 16.04 0.87 -1.94
N LEU A 215 16.96 1.41 -2.74
CA LEU A 215 18.37 1.56 -2.36
C LEU A 215 18.53 2.45 -1.12
N PHE A 216 17.76 3.54 -1.04
CA PHE A 216 17.76 4.40 0.15
C PHE A 216 17.37 3.62 1.41
N ILE A 217 16.31 2.82 1.33
CA ILE A 217 15.86 1.98 2.44
C ILE A 217 16.93 0.96 2.82
N LEU A 218 17.52 0.27 1.84
CA LEU A 218 18.59 -0.71 2.09
C LEU A 218 19.80 -0.08 2.78
N CYS A 219 20.27 1.09 2.31
CA CYS A 219 21.36 1.83 2.94
C CYS A 219 21.00 2.24 4.37
N SER A 220 19.79 2.78 4.59
CA SER A 220 19.32 3.16 5.92
C SER A 220 19.33 1.97 6.87
N TYR A 221 18.84 0.81 6.44
CA TYR A 221 18.81 -0.39 7.28
C TYR A 221 20.17 -1.05 7.47
N ALA A 222 21.08 -0.96 6.50
CA ALA A 222 22.46 -1.40 6.70
C ALA A 222 23.11 -0.62 7.86
N LEU A 223 22.94 0.71 7.91
CA LEU A 223 23.41 1.54 9.01
C LEU A 223 22.72 1.22 10.34
N VAL A 224 21.42 0.97 10.34
CA VAL A 224 20.65 0.56 11.53
C VAL A 224 21.17 -0.77 12.07
N ILE A 225 21.39 -1.77 11.22
CA ILE A 225 21.90 -3.09 11.61
C ILE A 225 23.29 -2.93 12.23
N LEU A 226 24.19 -2.18 11.60
CA LEU A 226 25.54 -1.91 12.16
C LEU A 226 25.48 -1.23 13.54
N ALA A 227 24.57 -0.27 13.73
CA ALA A 227 24.37 0.38 15.03
C ALA A 227 23.83 -0.60 16.08
N VAL A 228 22.85 -1.42 15.72
CA VAL A 228 22.24 -2.42 16.63
C VAL A 228 23.25 -3.50 17.03
N LEU A 229 24.11 -3.95 16.11
CA LEU A 229 25.15 -4.92 16.44
C LEU A 229 26.17 -4.40 17.46
N ARG A 230 26.38 -3.08 17.51
CA ARG A 230 27.27 -2.40 18.48
C ARG A 230 26.63 -2.11 19.84
N MET A 231 25.31 -2.32 20.00
CA MET A 231 24.65 -2.10 21.29
C MET A 231 25.11 -3.11 22.33
N PRO A 232 25.36 -2.70 23.60
CA PRO A 232 25.86 -3.61 24.63
C PRO A 232 24.81 -4.57 25.17
N SER A 233 23.52 -4.17 25.20
CA SER A 233 22.42 -4.92 25.82
C SER A 233 21.68 -5.82 24.81
N ALA A 234 21.60 -7.11 25.11
CA ALA A 234 20.81 -8.07 24.33
C ALA A 234 19.31 -7.71 24.27
N ALA A 235 18.75 -7.16 25.35
CA ALA A 235 17.37 -6.71 25.41
C ALA A 235 17.12 -5.52 24.47
N SER A 236 18.05 -4.56 24.42
CA SER A 236 17.98 -3.42 23.50
C SER A 236 18.11 -3.85 22.04
N LYS A 237 19.03 -4.78 21.72
CA LYS A 237 19.16 -5.39 20.40
C LYS A 237 17.85 -6.03 19.97
N ARG A 238 17.26 -6.88 20.80
CA ARG A 238 16.00 -7.58 20.50
C ARG A 238 14.85 -6.59 20.24
N LYS A 239 14.75 -5.51 21.03
CA LYS A 239 13.73 -4.47 20.86
C LYS A 239 13.89 -3.75 19.52
N ALA A 240 15.13 -3.33 19.18
CA ALA A 240 15.45 -2.65 17.92
C ALA A 240 15.15 -3.55 16.70
N PHE A 241 15.63 -4.79 16.70
CA PHE A 241 15.35 -5.76 15.65
C PHE A 241 13.86 -6.01 15.47
N SER A 242 13.10 -6.16 16.57
CA SER A 242 11.66 -6.38 16.49
C SER A 242 10.93 -5.23 15.79
N THR A 243 11.35 -3.98 16.06
CA THR A 243 10.75 -2.79 15.43
C THR A 243 11.11 -2.69 13.94
N CYS A 244 12.38 -2.93 13.61
CA CYS A 244 12.86 -2.92 12.23
C CYS A 244 12.24 -4.03 11.37
N ALA A 245 12.10 -5.22 11.94
CA ALA A 245 11.56 -6.37 11.20
C ALA A 245 10.13 -6.16 10.70
N SER A 246 9.29 -5.41 11.43
CA SER A 246 7.94 -5.07 10.97
C SER A 246 7.98 -4.18 9.72
N HIS A 247 8.80 -3.14 9.74
CA HIS A 247 8.94 -2.26 8.59
C HIS A 247 9.58 -2.99 7.39
N LEU A 248 10.65 -3.78 7.62
CA LEU A 248 11.27 -4.55 6.56
C LEU A 248 10.32 -5.58 5.94
N ALA A 249 9.42 -6.18 6.71
CA ALA A 249 8.40 -7.08 6.17
C ALA A 249 7.50 -6.36 5.15
N VAL A 250 7.04 -5.14 5.46
CA VAL A 250 6.24 -4.33 4.55
C VAL A 250 7.06 -3.92 3.32
N VAL A 251 8.31 -3.49 3.51
CA VAL A 251 9.22 -3.13 2.40
C VAL A 251 9.42 -4.31 1.44
N ILE A 252 9.61 -5.52 1.96
CA ILE A 252 9.78 -6.72 1.12
C ILE A 252 8.49 -7.07 0.39
N LEU A 253 7.34 -6.99 1.06
CA LEU A 253 6.04 -7.25 0.43
C LEU A 253 5.75 -6.27 -0.70
N PHE A 254 5.99 -4.98 -0.49
CA PHE A 254 5.74 -3.94 -1.48
C PHE A 254 6.80 -3.95 -2.59
N PHE A 255 8.05 -3.59 -2.27
CA PHE A 255 9.11 -3.47 -3.28
C PHE A 255 9.45 -4.78 -3.96
N GLY A 256 9.39 -5.92 -3.24
CA GLY A 256 9.62 -7.23 -3.81
C GLY A 256 8.64 -7.55 -4.93
N SER A 257 7.34 -7.30 -4.72
CA SER A 257 6.33 -7.51 -5.75
C SER A 257 6.45 -6.50 -6.91
N VAL A 258 6.61 -5.22 -6.62
CA VAL A 258 6.72 -4.18 -7.65
C VAL A 258 7.97 -4.37 -8.53
N MET A 259 9.12 -4.74 -7.94
CA MET A 259 10.34 -4.99 -8.70
C MET A 259 10.22 -6.16 -9.67
N VAL A 260 9.54 -7.23 -9.25
CA VAL A 260 9.30 -8.38 -10.14
C VAL A 260 8.52 -7.93 -11.39
N MET A 261 7.57 -6.99 -11.24
CA MET A 261 6.73 -6.54 -12.34
C MET A 261 7.41 -5.53 -13.26
N TYR A 262 8.11 -4.55 -12.70
CA TYR A 262 8.46 -3.34 -13.44
C TYR A 262 9.98 -3.17 -13.68
N VAL A 263 10.83 -3.97 -13.03
CA VAL A 263 12.29 -3.84 -13.13
C VAL A 263 12.96 -5.05 -13.79
N SER A 264 12.28 -6.20 -13.88
CA SER A 264 12.86 -7.40 -14.50
C SER A 264 13.01 -7.22 -16.01
N PRO A 265 14.23 -7.19 -16.57
CA PRO A 265 14.44 -6.91 -17.98
C PRO A 265 13.94 -8.07 -18.86
N GLY A 266 13.17 -7.72 -19.91
CA GLY A 266 12.79 -8.65 -20.97
C GLY A 266 11.78 -9.72 -20.62
N SER A 267 11.08 -9.57 -19.51
CA SER A 267 10.13 -10.58 -19.08
C SER A 267 8.75 -10.29 -19.65
N GLU A 268 8.39 -10.99 -20.67
CA GLU A 268 7.00 -11.33 -20.96
C GLU A 268 6.52 -12.25 -19.82
N HIS A 269 6.30 -11.67 -18.63
CA HIS A 269 5.71 -12.46 -17.55
C HIS A 269 4.33 -12.95 -17.98
N PRO A 270 4.01 -14.22 -17.75
CA PRO A 270 2.66 -14.72 -18.00
C PRO A 270 1.62 -13.79 -17.37
N VAL A 271 0.55 -13.48 -18.07
CA VAL A 271 -0.49 -12.55 -17.63
C VAL A 271 -1.05 -12.91 -16.25
N GLU A 272 -1.17 -14.21 -15.97
CA GLU A 272 -1.63 -14.68 -14.65
C GLU A 272 -0.65 -14.32 -13.53
N MET A 273 0.65 -14.36 -13.80
CA MET A 273 1.68 -13.91 -12.85
C MET A 273 1.58 -12.40 -12.63
N GLN A 274 1.38 -11.60 -13.68
CA GLN A 274 1.19 -10.15 -13.57
C GLN A 274 0.01 -9.83 -12.66
N LYS A 275 -1.15 -10.46 -12.88
CA LYS A 275 -2.35 -10.30 -12.02
C LYS A 275 -2.08 -10.68 -10.57
N LEU A 276 -1.41 -11.82 -10.35
CA LEU A 276 -1.10 -12.30 -9.01
C LEU A 276 -0.18 -11.31 -8.27
N VAL A 277 0.89 -10.87 -8.90
CA VAL A 277 1.83 -9.91 -8.31
C VAL A 277 1.16 -8.58 -8.04
N THR A 278 0.30 -8.10 -8.96
CA THR A 278 -0.49 -6.88 -8.73
C THR A 278 -1.42 -7.02 -7.52
N LEU A 279 -2.05 -8.18 -7.30
CA LEU A 279 -2.82 -8.44 -6.09
C LEU A 279 -1.97 -8.35 -4.82
N PHE A 280 -0.73 -8.80 -4.86
CA PHE A 280 0.15 -8.76 -3.69
C PHE A 280 0.36 -7.32 -3.22
N TYR A 281 0.78 -6.41 -4.08
CA TYR A 281 1.06 -5.04 -3.64
C TYR A 281 -0.21 -4.18 -3.50
N SER A 282 -1.29 -4.47 -4.25
CA SER A 282 -2.49 -3.63 -4.23
C SER A 282 -3.58 -4.06 -3.23
N VAL A 283 -3.57 -5.31 -2.76
CA VAL A 283 -4.59 -5.85 -1.85
C VAL A 283 -3.99 -6.51 -0.62
N ILE A 284 -2.98 -7.40 -0.81
CA ILE A 284 -2.43 -8.17 0.29
C ILE A 284 -1.56 -7.29 1.20
N THR A 285 -0.71 -6.43 0.63
CA THR A 285 0.12 -5.50 1.42
C THR A 285 -0.73 -4.57 2.28
N PRO A 286 -1.73 -3.82 1.74
CA PRO A 286 -2.65 -3.02 2.54
C PRO A 286 -3.41 -3.77 3.63
N LEU A 287 -3.76 -5.03 3.38
CA LEU A 287 -4.40 -5.90 4.36
C LEU A 287 -3.46 -6.32 5.50
N CYS A 288 -2.19 -6.60 5.16
CA CYS A 288 -1.20 -7.08 6.14
C CYS A 288 -0.63 -5.96 7.00
N ASN A 289 -0.55 -4.74 6.50
CA ASN A 289 0.08 -3.61 7.17
C ASN A 289 -0.46 -3.33 8.58
N PRO A 290 -1.77 -3.25 8.82
CA PRO A 290 -2.32 -3.08 10.16
C PRO A 290 -1.90 -4.19 11.13
N LEU A 291 -1.85 -5.43 10.66
CA LEU A 291 -1.43 -6.58 11.47
C LEU A 291 0.05 -6.50 11.81
N ILE A 292 0.90 -6.24 10.82
CA ILE A 292 2.36 -6.18 10.99
C ILE A 292 2.74 -5.07 11.98
N TYR A 293 2.14 -3.89 11.89
CA TYR A 293 2.45 -2.77 12.78
C TYR A 293 1.79 -2.89 14.16
N SER A 294 0.57 -3.43 14.24
CA SER A 294 -0.14 -3.56 15.52
C SER A 294 0.37 -4.72 16.38
N LEU A 295 0.71 -5.87 15.78
CA LEU A 295 1.08 -7.07 16.55
C LEU A 295 2.39 -6.90 17.33
N ARG A 296 3.32 -6.09 16.84
CA ARG A 296 4.65 -5.92 17.46
C ARG A 296 4.79 -4.71 18.38
N ASN A 297 3.86 -3.75 18.30
CA ASN A 297 3.94 -2.53 19.11
C ASN A 297 2.95 -2.58 20.26
N LYS A 298 3.46 -2.64 21.50
CA LYS A 298 2.63 -2.72 22.72
C LYS A 298 1.72 -1.50 22.90
N GLU A 299 2.20 -0.30 22.59
CA GLU A 299 1.43 0.95 22.74
C GLU A 299 0.29 0.99 21.72
N MET A 300 0.59 0.68 20.46
CA MET A 300 -0.42 0.57 19.40
C MET A 300 -1.46 -0.50 19.75
N LYS A 301 -1.03 -1.67 20.19
CA LYS A 301 -1.95 -2.76 20.59
C LYS A 301 -2.88 -2.33 21.73
N THR A 302 -2.37 -1.58 22.71
CA THR A 302 -3.17 -1.04 23.80
C THR A 302 -4.17 -0.01 23.32
N ALA A 303 -3.74 0.92 22.45
CA ALA A 303 -4.62 1.94 21.88
C ALA A 303 -5.72 1.32 21.00
N LEU A 304 -5.39 0.33 20.16
CA LEU A 304 -6.36 -0.40 19.35
C LEU A 304 -7.42 -1.14 20.18
N ARG A 305 -7.02 -1.75 21.31
CA ARG A 305 -7.96 -2.39 22.24
C ARG A 305 -8.97 -1.39 22.83
N LYS A 306 -8.54 -0.15 23.07
CA LYS A 306 -9.44 0.93 23.52
C LYS A 306 -10.42 1.33 22.42
N VAL A 307 -9.92 1.55 21.21
CA VAL A 307 -10.75 1.90 20.05
C VAL A 307 -11.81 0.83 19.76
N CYS A 308 -11.41 -0.46 19.83
CA CYS A 308 -12.33 -1.58 19.62
C CYS A 308 -13.25 -1.88 20.84
N GLY A 309 -13.22 -1.07 21.91
CA GLY A 309 -14.07 -1.24 23.08
C GLY A 309 -13.77 -2.47 23.94
N THR A 310 -12.68 -3.19 23.67
CA THR A 310 -12.32 -4.44 24.34
C THR A 310 -11.77 -4.18 25.75
N GLU A 311 -11.18 -3.01 25.99
CA GLU A 311 -10.58 -2.67 27.30
C GLU A 311 -11.66 -2.48 28.39
N GLY A 312 -12.82 -1.93 28.05
CA GLY A 312 -13.95 -1.83 28.98
C GLY A 312 -14.56 -3.17 29.38
N ARG A 313 -14.56 -4.16 28.47
CA ARG A 313 -15.00 -5.53 28.78
C ARG A 313 -13.98 -6.29 29.62
N VAL A 314 -12.69 -6.19 29.29
CA VAL A 314 -11.61 -6.88 30.03
C VAL A 314 -11.51 -6.31 31.45
N ASN A 315 -11.58 -4.99 31.64
CA ASN A 315 -11.57 -4.37 32.98
C ASN A 315 -12.80 -4.76 33.80
N LYS A 316 -14.00 -4.85 33.20
CA LYS A 316 -15.20 -5.35 33.86
C LYS A 316 -15.09 -6.83 34.28
N ILE A 317 -14.52 -7.67 33.42
CA ILE A 317 -14.28 -9.09 33.71
C ILE A 317 -13.22 -9.26 34.81
N GLN A 318 -12.12 -8.50 34.76
CA GLN A 318 -11.08 -8.53 35.79
C GLN A 318 -11.57 -7.98 37.14
N MET A 319 -12.39 -6.92 37.16
CA MET A 319 -13.01 -6.43 38.38
C MET A 319 -13.99 -7.46 38.97
N ARG A 320 -14.81 -8.11 38.14
CA ARG A 320 -15.71 -9.19 38.62
C ARG A 320 -14.93 -10.37 39.15
N ALA A 321 -13.86 -10.80 38.49
CA ALA A 321 -12.99 -11.90 38.96
C ALA A 321 -12.31 -11.55 40.29
N LYS A 322 -11.77 -10.32 40.44
CA LYS A 322 -11.21 -9.86 41.74
C LYS A 322 -12.23 -9.80 42.84
N PHE A 323 -13.46 -9.37 42.51
CA PHE A 323 -14.57 -9.31 43.49
C PHE A 323 -14.98 -10.71 43.96
N HIS A 324 -15.04 -11.69 43.04
CA HIS A 324 -15.33 -13.09 43.40
C HIS A 324 -14.22 -13.74 44.23
N ILE A 325 -12.94 -13.47 43.90
CA ILE A 325 -11.80 -14.00 44.68
C ILE A 325 -11.76 -13.36 46.09
N SER A 326 -12.04 -12.06 46.20
CA SER A 326 -12.11 -11.36 47.49
C SER A 326 -13.22 -11.90 48.38
N ASN A 327 -14.41 -12.17 47.83
CA ASN A 327 -15.54 -12.73 48.57
C ASN A 327 -15.28 -14.21 48.98
N ALA A 328 -14.65 -15.00 48.12
CA ALA A 328 -14.27 -16.39 48.47
C ALA A 328 -13.23 -16.45 49.59
N THR A 329 -12.32 -15.46 49.64
CA THR A 329 -11.30 -15.38 50.74
C THR A 329 -11.91 -14.89 52.05
N TYR A 330 -13.00 -14.13 52.02
CA TYR A 330 -13.75 -13.70 53.22
C TYR A 330 -14.56 -14.87 53.82
N LEU A 331 -15.20 -15.68 52.98
CA LEU A 331 -16.03 -16.83 53.41
C LEU A 331 -15.21 -18.00 53.95
N ASN A 332 -13.92 -18.09 53.63
CA ASN A 332 -13.01 -19.13 54.19
C ASN A 332 -12.32 -18.69 55.51
N LYS A 333 -12.59 -17.48 56.02
CA LYS A 333 -12.03 -16.96 57.28
C LYS A 333 -13.05 -16.82 58.40
N THR A 334 -14.32 -17.11 58.11
CA THR A 334 -15.41 -17.25 59.08
C THR A 334 -15.74 -18.73 59.30
#